data_3df611844b23e5f13764929632a41a6c
#
_entry.id   3df611844b23e5f13764929632a41a6c
#
_cell.length_a   1.000
_cell.length_b   1.000
_cell.length_c   1.000
_cell.angle_alpha   90.00
_cell.angle_beta   90.00
_cell.angle_gamma   90.00
#
_symmetry.space_group_name_H-M   'P 1'
#
loop_
_entity.id
_entity.type
_entity.pdbx_description
1 polymer ?
#
loop_
_entity_poly.entity_id
_entity_poly.type
_entity_poly.pdbx_seq_one_letter_code
_entity_poly.pdbx_strand_id
1 'polypeptide(L)'
;MSFLLPESGHPYLLRAVHEWCIDQGLTPYLHVDASSPTVKVPRPFVKNNEIVLNVSYDATGNFNISNEMVSFQARFSGVVQTIEVPIENVISLSAKETGEGVYLQQLRALQTMFQNNENDIEEIPFQMDLPGVFHLDMTGFEAKAREAEKKKKATESEDDDPDNPP
;
A
#
# COMPACT_ATOMS: atom_id res chain seq x y z
N MET A 1 -2.44 -13.21 -12.76
CA MET A 1 -1.97 -11.82 -12.61
C MET A 1 -2.44 -11.32 -11.25
N SER A 2 -1.53 -11.08 -10.33
CA SER A 2 -1.91 -10.62 -8.97
C SER A 2 -2.28 -9.13 -9.03
N PHE A 3 -3.47 -8.79 -8.57
CA PHE A 3 -3.92 -7.39 -8.46
C PHE A 3 -3.45 -6.72 -7.16
N LEU A 4 -2.80 -7.48 -6.27
CA LEU A 4 -2.26 -6.97 -5.02
C LEU A 4 -0.79 -6.62 -5.17
N LEU A 5 -0.40 -5.50 -4.56
CA LEU A 5 0.98 -5.06 -4.54
C LEU A 5 1.81 -6.07 -3.73
N PRO A 6 2.91 -6.62 -4.28
CA PRO A 6 3.75 -7.56 -3.56
C PRO A 6 4.45 -6.91 -2.36
N GLU A 7 4.98 -7.71 -1.44
CA GLU A 7 5.66 -7.22 -0.23
C GLU A 7 6.78 -6.21 -0.54
N SER A 8 7.47 -6.37 -1.66
CA SER A 8 8.47 -5.41 -2.13
C SER A 8 7.93 -4.00 -2.38
N GLY A 9 6.61 -3.86 -2.57
CA GLY A 9 5.92 -2.58 -2.69
C GLY A 9 5.50 -1.94 -1.37
N HIS A 10 5.50 -2.68 -0.26
CA HIS A 10 5.06 -2.18 1.04
C HIS A 10 5.83 -0.94 1.53
N PRO A 11 7.16 -0.84 1.39
CA PRO A 11 7.89 0.37 1.79
C PRO A 11 7.44 1.62 1.03
N TYR A 12 7.06 1.47 -0.23
CA TYR A 12 6.55 2.57 -1.06
C TYR A 12 5.18 3.06 -0.58
N LEU A 13 4.29 2.13 -0.20
CA LEU A 13 3.00 2.48 0.42
C LEU A 13 3.18 3.21 1.74
N LEU A 14 4.11 2.75 2.58
CA LEU A 14 4.41 3.42 3.85
C LEU A 14 4.89 4.85 3.64
N ARG A 15 5.82 5.07 2.70
CA ARG A 15 6.29 6.42 2.38
C ARG A 15 5.16 7.32 1.88
N ALA A 16 4.33 6.81 0.97
CA ALA A 16 3.21 7.57 0.42
C ALA A 16 2.18 7.94 1.49
N VAL A 17 1.80 7.00 2.36
CA VAL A 17 0.84 7.25 3.44
C VAL A 17 1.41 8.18 4.50
N HIS A 18 2.69 8.05 4.85
CA HIS A 18 3.36 8.97 5.78
C HIS A 18 3.31 10.40 5.26
N GLU A 19 3.72 10.61 4.02
CA GLU A 19 3.74 11.92 3.36
C GLU A 19 2.33 12.51 3.24
N TRP A 20 1.36 11.69 2.83
CA TRP A 20 -0.04 12.08 2.80
C TRP A 20 -0.54 12.57 4.18
N CYS A 21 -0.25 11.84 5.25
CA CYS A 21 -0.62 12.28 6.61
C CYS A 21 -0.04 13.65 6.94
N ILE A 22 1.26 13.86 6.66
CA ILE A 22 1.94 15.13 6.93
C ILE A 22 1.30 16.27 6.12
N ASP A 23 1.07 16.07 4.83
CA ASP A 23 0.47 17.07 3.94
C ASP A 23 -0.97 17.45 4.34
N GLN A 24 -1.72 16.51 4.89
CA GLN A 24 -3.08 16.75 5.39
C GLN A 24 -3.13 17.30 6.84
N GLY A 25 -1.98 17.50 7.48
CA GLY A 25 -1.93 17.92 8.89
C GLY A 25 -2.42 16.84 9.86
N LEU A 26 -2.38 15.57 9.45
CA LEU A 26 -2.74 14.42 10.27
C LEU A 26 -1.50 13.85 10.97
N THR A 27 -1.73 13.09 12.03
CA THR A 27 -0.65 12.48 12.83
C THR A 27 -0.45 11.02 12.39
N PRO A 28 0.68 10.68 11.71
CA PRO A 28 0.95 9.30 11.32
C PRO A 28 1.33 8.46 12.54
N TYR A 29 0.62 7.34 12.74
CA TYR A 29 0.89 6.34 13.75
C TYR A 29 1.36 5.05 13.09
N LEU A 30 2.57 4.62 13.48
CA LEU A 30 3.16 3.34 13.07
C LEU A 30 2.82 2.27 14.09
N HIS A 31 2.08 1.25 13.70
CA HIS A 31 1.75 0.07 14.50
C HIS A 31 2.71 -1.07 14.16
N VAL A 32 3.36 -1.61 15.16
CA VAL A 32 4.50 -2.53 15.02
C VAL A 32 4.28 -3.80 15.82
N ASP A 33 4.55 -4.94 15.20
CA ASP A 33 4.74 -6.22 15.90
C ASP A 33 6.16 -6.26 16.50
N ALA A 34 6.24 -6.14 17.80
CA ALA A 34 7.48 -6.13 18.56
C ALA A 34 7.84 -7.52 19.15
N SER A 35 7.24 -8.59 18.65
CA SER A 35 7.55 -9.96 19.09
C SER A 35 8.96 -10.42 18.70
N SER A 36 9.46 -9.93 17.55
CA SER A 36 10.79 -10.25 17.05
C SER A 36 11.90 -9.49 17.80
N PRO A 37 13.03 -10.14 18.11
CA PRO A 37 14.19 -9.48 18.68
C PRO A 37 14.90 -8.50 17.72
N THR A 38 14.62 -8.60 16.40
CA THR A 38 15.15 -7.67 15.39
C THR A 38 14.52 -6.29 15.46
N VAL A 39 13.34 -6.18 16.09
CA VAL A 39 12.63 -4.93 16.31
C VAL A 39 13.24 -4.19 17.51
N LYS A 40 13.90 -3.07 17.23
CA LYS A 40 14.48 -2.20 18.27
C LYS A 40 13.49 -1.10 18.65
N VAL A 41 12.78 -1.33 19.74
CA VAL A 41 11.79 -0.39 20.30
C VAL A 41 11.94 -0.35 21.82
N PRO A 42 11.45 0.69 22.50
CA PRO A 42 11.49 0.76 23.97
C PRO A 42 10.56 -0.30 24.57
N ARG A 43 11.11 -1.39 25.04
CA ARG A 43 10.39 -2.56 25.57
C ARG A 43 9.38 -2.25 26.68
N PRO A 44 9.62 -1.30 27.60
CA PRO A 44 8.62 -0.95 28.62
C PRO A 44 7.29 -0.43 28.07
N PHE A 45 7.27 0.05 26.83
CA PHE A 45 6.06 0.58 26.16
C PHE A 45 5.37 -0.45 25.26
N VAL A 46 5.96 -1.64 25.09
CA VAL A 46 5.36 -2.75 24.35
C VAL A 46 4.25 -3.39 25.17
N LYS A 47 3.07 -3.57 24.59
CA LYS A 47 1.91 -4.25 25.18
C LYS A 47 1.44 -5.34 24.22
N ASN A 48 1.24 -6.56 24.73
CA ASN A 48 0.79 -7.70 23.93
C ASN A 48 1.65 -7.94 22.68
N ASN A 49 2.97 -7.78 22.81
CA ASN A 49 3.93 -7.84 21.70
C ASN A 49 3.73 -6.78 20.61
N GLU A 50 3.00 -5.72 20.88
CA GLU A 50 2.75 -4.64 19.93
C GLU A 50 3.12 -3.27 20.53
N ILE A 51 3.48 -2.33 19.67
CA ILE A 51 3.71 -0.94 20.04
C ILE A 51 3.18 -0.01 18.94
N VAL A 52 2.59 1.10 19.35
CA VAL A 52 2.16 2.18 18.43
C VAL A 52 3.05 3.39 18.67
N LEU A 53 3.63 3.90 17.59
CA LEU A 53 4.63 4.99 17.62
C LEU A 53 4.12 6.16 16.80
N ASN A 54 4.19 7.36 17.37
CA ASN A 54 3.99 8.59 16.62
C ASN A 54 5.22 8.85 15.74
N VAL A 55 5.04 8.86 14.44
CA VAL A 55 6.12 9.05 13.47
C VAL A 55 5.99 10.37 12.68
N SER A 56 5.32 11.37 13.25
CA SER A 56 5.34 12.73 12.71
C SER A 56 6.77 13.33 12.81
N TYR A 57 7.08 14.29 11.95
CA TYR A 57 8.38 14.97 11.99
C TYR A 57 8.62 15.72 13.28
N ASP A 58 7.57 16.21 13.94
CA ASP A 58 7.68 16.91 15.24
C ASP A 58 8.01 15.94 16.40
N ALA A 59 7.66 14.66 16.26
CA ALA A 59 7.88 13.64 17.28
C ALA A 59 9.18 12.85 17.07
N THR A 60 9.81 12.96 15.89
CA THR A 60 10.93 12.12 15.48
C THR A 60 12.12 12.94 14.98
N GLY A 61 13.32 12.40 15.19
CA GLY A 61 14.55 12.87 14.55
C GLY A 61 15.05 11.81 13.55
N ASN A 62 15.68 12.27 12.46
CA ASN A 62 16.27 11.39 11.44
C ASN A 62 15.32 10.31 10.93
N PHE A 63 14.04 10.66 10.75
CA PHE A 63 13.02 9.72 10.26
C PHE A 63 13.31 9.30 8.83
N ASN A 64 13.34 7.99 8.62
CA ASN A 64 13.57 7.39 7.31
C ASN A 64 12.78 6.07 7.14
N ILE A 65 12.19 5.88 5.98
CA ILE A 65 11.61 4.60 5.54
C ILE A 65 12.42 4.12 4.33
N SER A 66 13.34 3.19 4.57
CA SER A 66 14.06 2.48 3.51
C SER A 66 13.20 1.33 2.96
N ASN A 67 13.71 0.60 1.98
CA ASN A 67 13.00 -0.59 1.49
C ASN A 67 13.04 -1.78 2.46
N GLU A 68 13.88 -1.72 3.48
CA GLU A 68 14.11 -2.80 4.43
C GLU A 68 13.56 -2.50 5.83
N MET A 69 13.64 -1.24 6.25
CA MET A 69 13.25 -0.85 7.61
C MET A 69 12.77 0.59 7.72
N VAL A 70 12.00 0.84 8.77
CA VAL A 70 11.69 2.17 9.29
C VAL A 70 12.67 2.48 10.42
N SER A 71 13.35 3.60 10.36
CA SER A 71 14.32 4.03 11.38
C SER A 71 14.12 5.50 11.76
N PHE A 72 14.26 5.80 13.03
CA PHE A 72 14.17 7.16 13.55
C PHE A 72 14.64 7.23 14.99
N GLN A 73 14.75 8.45 15.48
CA GLN A 73 14.99 8.72 16.90
C GLN A 73 13.73 9.35 17.50
N ALA A 74 13.38 8.93 18.71
CA ALA A 74 12.27 9.52 19.44
C ALA A 74 12.60 9.57 20.95
N ARG A 75 11.91 10.45 21.65
CA ARG A 75 12.11 10.63 23.09
C ARG A 75 11.04 9.85 23.87
N PHE A 76 11.52 8.95 24.72
CA PHE A 76 10.68 8.16 25.62
C PHE A 76 11.09 8.44 27.07
N SER A 77 10.15 8.92 27.89
CA SER A 77 10.42 9.31 29.28
C SER A 77 11.66 10.21 29.44
N GLY A 78 11.83 11.17 28.50
CA GLY A 78 12.94 12.11 28.51
C GLY A 78 14.24 11.59 27.89
N VAL A 79 14.35 10.31 27.55
CA VAL A 79 15.54 9.69 26.96
C VAL A 79 15.36 9.48 25.45
N VAL A 80 16.33 9.94 24.65
CA VAL A 80 16.34 9.69 23.20
C VAL A 80 16.73 8.25 22.94
N GLN A 81 15.91 7.55 22.18
CA GLN A 81 16.16 6.18 21.75
C GLN A 81 16.12 6.07 20.24
N THR A 82 16.96 5.22 19.69
CA THR A 82 16.94 4.87 18.26
C THR A 82 15.98 3.71 18.07
N ILE A 83 15.03 3.90 17.16
CA ILE A 83 14.02 2.93 16.80
C ILE A 83 14.38 2.36 15.42
N GLU A 84 14.35 1.05 15.31
CA GLU A 84 14.56 0.32 14.05
C GLU A 84 13.52 -0.79 13.93
N VAL A 85 12.70 -0.72 12.89
CA VAL A 85 11.60 -1.65 12.64
C VAL A 85 11.73 -2.20 11.23
N PRO A 86 12.03 -3.49 11.05
CA PRO A 86 11.96 -4.12 9.73
C PRO A 86 10.56 -3.97 9.13
N ILE A 87 10.45 -3.79 7.82
CA ILE A 87 9.16 -3.60 7.12
C ILE A 87 8.21 -4.77 7.36
N GLU A 88 8.73 -5.98 7.47
CA GLU A 88 7.97 -7.19 7.77
C GLU A 88 7.24 -7.15 9.12
N ASN A 89 7.75 -6.38 10.08
CA ASN A 89 7.18 -6.20 11.40
C ASN A 89 6.21 -5.00 11.50
N VAL A 90 6.03 -4.24 10.42
CA VAL A 90 5.03 -3.18 10.38
C VAL A 90 3.65 -3.79 10.16
N ILE A 91 2.73 -3.55 11.09
CA ILE A 91 1.33 -3.96 11.02
C ILE A 91 0.57 -2.96 10.16
N SER A 92 0.69 -1.67 10.48
CA SER A 92 0.01 -0.59 9.76
C SER A 92 0.70 0.75 9.93
N LEU A 93 0.41 1.66 9.02
CA LEU A 93 0.66 3.09 9.14
C LEU A 93 -0.63 3.83 8.83
N SER A 94 -1.15 4.56 9.78
CA SER A 94 -2.46 5.22 9.66
C SER A 94 -2.49 6.56 10.39
N ALA A 95 -3.41 7.43 9.94
CA ALA A 95 -3.68 8.67 10.63
C ALA A 95 -4.36 8.42 11.98
N LYS A 96 -3.82 8.96 13.06
CA LYS A 96 -4.39 8.86 14.40
C LYS A 96 -5.84 9.34 14.45
N GLU A 97 -6.15 10.42 13.74
CA GLU A 97 -7.41 11.13 13.79
C GLU A 97 -8.54 10.37 13.12
N THR A 98 -8.25 9.67 12.05
CA THR A 98 -9.25 9.03 11.18
C THR A 98 -9.14 7.50 11.12
N GLY A 99 -7.96 6.95 11.42
CA GLY A 99 -7.66 5.53 11.22
C GLY A 99 -7.41 5.13 9.77
N GLU A 100 -7.47 6.08 8.84
CA GLU A 100 -7.20 5.84 7.43
C GLU A 100 -5.70 5.67 7.20
N GLY A 101 -5.34 4.73 6.33
CA GLY A 101 -3.94 4.44 6.04
C GLY A 101 -3.76 3.09 5.38
N VAL A 102 -2.56 2.53 5.51
CA VAL A 102 -2.20 1.22 4.97
C VAL A 102 -2.04 0.19 6.08
N TYR A 103 -2.70 -0.95 5.92
CA TYR A 103 -2.70 -2.07 6.86
C TYR A 103 -1.98 -3.26 6.20
N LEU A 104 -0.65 -3.33 6.39
CA LEU A 104 0.20 -4.31 5.71
C LEU A 104 -0.09 -5.75 6.12
N GLN A 105 -0.46 -5.98 7.37
CA GLN A 105 -0.83 -7.31 7.85
C GLN A 105 -2.07 -7.84 7.10
N GLN A 106 -3.05 -6.99 6.84
CA GLN A 106 -4.23 -7.36 6.05
C GLN A 106 -3.89 -7.61 4.60
N LEU A 107 -3.01 -6.80 3.99
CA LEU A 107 -2.53 -7.03 2.63
C LEU A 107 -1.80 -8.37 2.49
N ARG A 108 -0.95 -8.75 3.46
CA ARG A 108 -0.26 -10.05 3.47
C ARG A 108 -1.26 -11.21 3.58
N ALA A 109 -2.27 -11.09 4.45
CA ALA A 109 -3.32 -12.09 4.58
C ALA A 109 -4.10 -12.29 3.28
N LEU A 110 -4.48 -11.20 2.60
CA LEU A 110 -5.14 -11.25 1.30
C LEU A 110 -4.25 -11.90 0.23
N GLN A 111 -2.97 -11.55 0.16
CA GLN A 111 -2.03 -12.17 -0.77
C GLN A 111 -1.95 -13.69 -0.59
N THR A 112 -1.86 -14.16 0.65
CA THR A 112 -1.84 -15.60 0.96
C THR A 112 -3.13 -16.30 0.52
N MET A 113 -4.28 -15.67 0.72
CA MET A 113 -5.57 -16.21 0.27
C MET A 113 -5.63 -16.37 -1.26
N PHE A 114 -5.16 -15.37 -2.00
CA PHE A 114 -5.16 -15.42 -3.46
C PHE A 114 -4.12 -16.40 -4.03
N GLN A 115 -2.96 -16.54 -3.40
CA GLN A 115 -1.94 -17.50 -3.83
C GLN A 115 -2.37 -18.96 -3.63
N ASN A 116 -3.14 -19.24 -2.57
CA ASN A 116 -3.65 -20.59 -2.31
C ASN A 116 -4.79 -21.00 -3.24
N ASN A 117 -5.45 -20.05 -3.91
CA ASN A 117 -6.57 -20.29 -4.82
C ASN A 117 -6.16 -20.31 -6.31
N GLU A 118 -4.87 -20.26 -6.65
CA GLU A 118 -4.44 -20.32 -8.06
C GLU A 118 -4.81 -21.62 -8.80
N ASN A 119 -5.25 -22.66 -8.08
CA ASN A 119 -5.70 -23.92 -8.66
C ASN A 119 -7.23 -23.99 -8.90
N ASP A 120 -8.02 -23.02 -8.48
CA ASP A 120 -9.48 -23.01 -8.56
C ASP A 120 -10.05 -21.70 -9.12
N ILE A 121 -9.33 -21.01 -10.01
CA ILE A 121 -9.89 -19.80 -10.66
C ILE A 121 -10.74 -20.22 -11.87
N GLU A 122 -11.87 -20.87 -11.63
CA GLU A 122 -13.04 -20.73 -12.47
C GLU A 122 -13.88 -19.58 -11.90
N GLU A 123 -13.83 -18.42 -12.59
CA GLU A 123 -14.72 -17.26 -12.44
C GLU A 123 -15.12 -16.89 -11.00
N ILE A 124 -14.25 -16.14 -10.32
CA ILE A 124 -14.67 -15.41 -9.12
C ILE A 124 -15.56 -14.25 -9.59
N PRO A 125 -16.88 -14.27 -9.28
CA PRO A 125 -17.67 -13.07 -9.50
C PRO A 125 -17.10 -11.96 -8.62
N PHE A 126 -16.64 -10.88 -9.24
CA PHE A 126 -16.07 -9.69 -8.60
C PHE A 126 -17.17 -8.92 -7.84
N GLN A 127 -17.64 -9.51 -6.77
CA GLN A 127 -18.54 -8.90 -5.79
C GLN A 127 -18.00 -9.21 -4.38
N MET A 128 -16.91 -8.53 -4.01
CA MET A 128 -16.49 -8.48 -2.62
C MET A 128 -16.95 -7.14 -2.05
N ASP A 129 -18.02 -7.16 -1.26
CA ASP A 129 -18.36 -6.09 -0.34
C ASP A 129 -17.33 -6.07 0.80
N LEU A 130 -16.17 -5.47 0.53
CA LEU A 130 -15.20 -5.15 1.57
C LEU A 130 -15.57 -3.75 2.11
N PRO A 131 -15.89 -3.59 3.39
CA PRO A 131 -16.16 -2.29 3.97
C PRO A 131 -14.89 -1.42 3.83
N GLY A 132 -14.99 -0.34 3.03
CA GLY A 132 -13.90 0.61 2.82
C GLY A 132 -13.13 0.48 1.50
N VAL A 133 -13.50 -0.41 0.59
CA VAL A 133 -12.94 -0.44 -0.76
C VAL A 133 -13.87 0.30 -1.71
N PHE A 134 -13.34 1.32 -2.41
CA PHE A 134 -14.06 2.04 -3.46
C PHE A 134 -14.57 1.07 -4.53
N HIS A 135 -15.85 1.14 -4.81
CA HIS A 135 -16.46 0.48 -5.98
C HIS A 135 -15.92 1.17 -7.25
N LEU A 136 -14.85 0.65 -7.83
CA LEU A 136 -14.46 1.04 -9.17
C LEU A 136 -15.34 0.24 -10.13
N ASP A 137 -16.36 0.90 -10.68
CA ASP A 137 -17.16 0.32 -11.76
C ASP A 137 -16.30 0.25 -13.03
N MET A 138 -15.69 -0.91 -13.26
CA MET A 138 -14.85 -1.18 -14.43
C MET A 138 -15.65 -1.52 -15.68
N THR A 139 -16.97 -1.65 -15.59
CA THR A 139 -17.82 -2.05 -16.75
C THR A 139 -17.85 -1.00 -17.85
N GLY A 140 -17.60 0.27 -17.52
CA GLY A 140 -17.47 1.37 -18.49
C GLY A 140 -16.11 1.46 -19.20
N PHE A 141 -15.06 0.85 -18.65
CA PHE A 141 -13.70 0.97 -19.19
C PHE A 141 -13.44 0.02 -20.36
N GLU A 142 -13.96 -1.21 -20.29
CA GLU A 142 -13.84 -2.21 -21.37
C GLU A 142 -14.68 -1.83 -22.59
N ALA A 143 -15.84 -1.22 -22.41
CA ALA A 143 -16.68 -0.75 -23.51
C ALA A 143 -16.00 0.38 -24.31
N LYS A 144 -15.33 1.34 -23.61
CA LYS A 144 -14.58 2.42 -24.26
C LYS A 144 -13.32 1.95 -24.96
N ALA A 145 -12.62 0.94 -24.40
CA ALA A 145 -11.42 0.38 -25.03
C ALA A 145 -11.77 -0.35 -26.33
N ARG A 146 -12.87 -1.12 -26.36
CA ARG A 146 -13.36 -1.81 -27.57
C ARG A 146 -13.87 -0.84 -28.66
N GLU A 147 -14.45 0.29 -28.27
CA GLU A 147 -14.87 1.32 -29.21
C GLU A 147 -13.67 2.09 -29.82
N ALA A 148 -12.62 2.35 -29.02
CA ALA A 148 -11.39 2.97 -29.48
C ALA A 148 -10.62 2.06 -30.46
N GLU A 149 -10.61 0.75 -30.21
CA GLU A 149 -9.98 -0.23 -31.11
C GLU A 149 -10.72 -0.40 -32.44
N LYS A 150 -12.06 -0.36 -32.42
CA LYS A 150 -12.88 -0.37 -33.64
C LYS A 150 -12.71 0.89 -34.47
N LYS A 151 -12.56 2.06 -33.85
CA LYS A 151 -12.28 3.30 -34.58
C LYS A 151 -10.90 3.31 -35.21
N LYS A 152 -9.87 2.74 -34.55
CA LYS A 152 -8.53 2.63 -35.10
C LYS A 152 -8.45 1.70 -36.32
N LYS A 153 -9.18 0.57 -36.30
CA LYS A 153 -9.27 -0.35 -37.45
C LYS A 153 -10.08 0.21 -38.63
N ALA A 154 -11.01 1.11 -38.39
CA ALA A 154 -11.82 1.73 -39.47
C ALA A 154 -11.05 2.83 -40.20
N THR A 155 -10.06 3.48 -39.54
CA THR A 155 -9.21 4.52 -40.17
C THR A 155 -8.00 3.96 -40.89
N GLU A 156 -7.58 2.72 -40.62
CA GLU A 156 -6.46 2.06 -41.33
C GLU A 156 -6.88 1.38 -42.65
N SER A 157 -8.19 1.31 -42.97
CA SER A 157 -8.71 0.65 -44.17
C SER A 157 -9.10 1.62 -45.29
N GLU A 158 -8.90 2.94 -45.16
CA GLU A 158 -9.27 3.95 -46.20
C GLU A 158 -8.08 4.55 -46.96
N ASP A 159 -6.82 4.15 -46.67
CA ASP A 159 -5.63 4.70 -47.34
C ASP A 159 -4.95 3.71 -48.28
N ASP A 160 -5.67 2.79 -48.90
CA ASP A 160 -5.12 1.94 -49.98
C ASP A 160 -5.99 2.08 -51.25
N ASP A 161 -5.83 3.24 -51.92
CA ASP A 161 -6.33 3.44 -53.28
C ASP A 161 -5.14 3.38 -54.28
N PRO A 162 -5.01 2.28 -55.06
CA PRO A 162 -3.86 2.09 -55.96
C PRO A 162 -4.09 2.66 -57.37
N ASP A 163 -4.81 3.78 -57.52
CA ASP A 163 -5.05 4.32 -58.88
C ASP A 163 -4.80 5.84 -58.95
N ASN A 164 -3.51 6.22 -59.02
CA ASN A 164 -3.12 7.52 -59.53
C ASN A 164 -1.92 7.38 -60.50
N PRO A 165 -2.16 7.28 -61.82
CA PRO A 165 -1.05 7.28 -62.82
C PRO A 165 -0.44 8.69 -62.98
N PRO A 166 0.83 8.76 -63.39
CA PRO A 166 1.62 9.99 -63.48
C PRO A 166 1.13 10.99 -64.54
#